data_882034927ce882198f69aff914f12e8c
#
_entry.id   882034927ce882198f69aff914f12e8c
#
_cell.length_a   1.000
_cell.length_b   1.000
_cell.length_c   1.000
_cell.angle_alpha   90.00
_cell.angle_beta   90.00
_cell.angle_gamma   90.00
#
_symmetry.space_group_name_H-M   'P 1'
#
loop_
_entity.id
_entity.type
_entity.pdbx_description
1 polymer ?
#
loop_
_entity_poly.entity_id
_entity_poly.type
_entity_poly.pdbx_seq_one_letter_code
_entity_poly.pdbx_strand_id
1 'polypeptide(L)'
;MDSKFLILWIFIVGFIAISCNTHQKRTSGRKVDDSISANLSEKVKMVENKQKVIHYDLFNEDSIVGSYHILYRSQENGKIVTTYPITDGKGKDTICYACQDVVLTITKNGKDILLNRKIQRDDFAAFIPKNEISNYGLSNFSIKEVRNNETVFDISFCIPETDIYYSFELIVSDNGSFKIEEVLEKESDM
;
A
#
# COMPACT_ATOMS: atom_id res chain seq x y z
N MET A 1 -28.65 -23.40 40.09
CA MET A 1 -29.75 -23.44 39.10
C MET A 1 -29.20 -22.71 37.88
N ASP A 2 -28.48 -23.43 37.02
CA ASP A 2 -28.90 -24.14 35.83
C ASP A 2 -29.31 -23.21 34.68
N SER A 3 -28.48 -23.07 33.71
CA SER A 3 -28.84 -23.40 32.34
C SER A 3 -27.66 -23.34 31.40
N LYS A 4 -27.26 -24.50 30.94
CA LYS A 4 -26.29 -24.73 29.85
C LYS A 4 -27.03 -24.47 28.54
N PHE A 5 -26.50 -23.58 27.69
CA PHE A 5 -26.87 -23.53 26.29
C PHE A 5 -25.68 -24.04 25.45
N LEU A 6 -25.85 -25.28 25.04
CA LEU A 6 -25.04 -25.97 24.07
C LEU A 6 -25.55 -25.59 22.67
N ILE A 7 -24.81 -24.79 21.91
CA ILE A 7 -25.13 -24.54 20.50
C ILE A 7 -24.24 -25.42 19.63
N LEU A 8 -24.89 -26.44 19.08
CA LEU A 8 -24.35 -27.38 18.10
C LEU A 8 -24.32 -26.69 16.74
N TRP A 9 -23.11 -26.42 16.19
CA TRP A 9 -22.95 -26.00 14.81
C TRP A 9 -22.75 -27.22 13.91
N ILE A 10 -23.75 -27.45 13.04
CA ILE A 10 -23.73 -28.49 12.01
C ILE A 10 -22.98 -27.91 10.82
N PHE A 11 -21.83 -28.53 10.50
CA PHE A 11 -21.09 -28.29 9.25
C PHE A 11 -21.79 -29.00 8.10
N ILE A 12 -22.38 -28.25 7.19
CA ILE A 12 -22.82 -28.77 5.88
C ILE A 12 -21.68 -28.51 4.89
N VAL A 13 -20.99 -29.60 4.56
CA VAL A 13 -20.01 -29.61 3.47
C VAL A 13 -20.76 -29.92 2.18
N GLY A 14 -20.96 -28.91 1.34
CA GLY A 14 -21.49 -29.06 0.01
C GLY A 14 -20.39 -29.25 -1.02
N PHE A 15 -20.17 -30.49 -1.48
CA PHE A 15 -19.34 -30.80 -2.64
C PHE A 15 -20.14 -30.49 -3.92
N ILE A 16 -19.69 -29.51 -4.69
CA ILE A 16 -20.17 -29.29 -6.05
C ILE A 16 -19.10 -29.81 -7.01
N ALA A 17 -19.33 -31.00 -7.57
CA ALA A 17 -18.57 -31.54 -8.69
C ALA A 17 -19.05 -30.87 -9.97
N ILE A 18 -18.23 -30.06 -10.62
CA ILE A 18 -18.48 -29.53 -11.96
C ILE A 18 -17.82 -30.47 -12.96
N SER A 19 -18.67 -31.26 -13.64
CA SER A 19 -18.31 -32.14 -14.75
C SER A 19 -18.14 -31.29 -16.02
N CYS A 20 -16.94 -31.26 -16.59
CA CYS A 20 -16.70 -30.73 -17.92
C CYS A 20 -17.13 -31.73 -18.98
N ASN A 21 -18.16 -31.39 -19.74
CA ASN A 21 -18.62 -32.16 -20.89
C ASN A 21 -18.00 -31.54 -22.16
N THR A 22 -17.02 -32.24 -22.73
CA THR A 22 -16.42 -31.92 -24.02
C THR A 22 -17.33 -32.43 -25.14
N HIS A 23 -18.01 -31.55 -25.85
CA HIS A 23 -18.72 -31.87 -27.07
C HIS A 23 -17.81 -31.60 -28.29
N GLN A 24 -17.27 -32.71 -28.80
CA GLN A 24 -16.56 -32.78 -30.08
C GLN A 24 -17.58 -32.87 -31.21
N LYS A 25 -17.75 -31.79 -31.99
CA LYS A 25 -18.52 -31.83 -33.24
C LYS A 25 -17.56 -31.96 -34.42
N ARG A 26 -17.49 -33.15 -34.98
CA ARG A 26 -16.95 -33.40 -36.33
C ARG A 26 -17.92 -32.83 -37.35
N THR A 27 -17.43 -32.00 -38.26
CA THR A 27 -18.03 -31.75 -39.55
C THR A 27 -16.96 -31.84 -40.63
N SER A 28 -17.32 -32.68 -41.56
CA SER A 28 -16.67 -33.10 -42.77
C SER A 28 -16.47 -31.99 -43.82
N GLY A 29 -15.28 -31.99 -44.40
CA GLY A 29 -14.98 -31.85 -45.81
C GLY A 29 -15.42 -30.60 -46.57
N ARG A 30 -14.42 -29.77 -46.96
CA ARG A 30 -14.34 -29.26 -48.32
C ARG A 30 -12.90 -28.88 -48.63
N LYS A 31 -12.30 -29.62 -49.57
CA LYS A 31 -11.06 -29.20 -50.24
C LYS A 31 -11.40 -28.01 -51.14
N VAL A 32 -10.65 -26.94 -51.01
CA VAL A 32 -10.43 -25.96 -52.06
C VAL A 32 -8.94 -25.71 -52.11
N ASP A 33 -8.44 -25.88 -53.29
CA ASP A 33 -7.04 -25.77 -53.71
C ASP A 33 -6.49 -24.35 -53.58
N ASP A 34 -5.23 -24.37 -53.35
CA ASP A 34 -4.14 -23.61 -53.91
C ASP A 34 -3.90 -22.14 -53.61
N SER A 35 -2.70 -22.07 -53.12
CA SER A 35 -1.63 -21.12 -53.50
C SER A 35 -1.84 -19.67 -53.16
N ILE A 36 -0.76 -19.19 -52.56
CA ILE A 36 -0.39 -17.83 -52.25
C ILE A 36 -0.78 -17.33 -50.84
N SER A 37 0.01 -17.74 -49.89
CA SER A 37 0.48 -16.77 -48.88
C SER A 37 1.78 -17.26 -48.27
N ALA A 38 2.81 -16.87 -48.98
CA ALA A 38 4.11 -16.81 -48.41
C ALA A 38 4.13 -15.93 -47.16
N ASN A 39 4.64 -16.51 -46.11
CA ASN A 39 5.38 -15.83 -45.04
C ASN A 39 4.87 -14.47 -44.55
N LEU A 40 3.97 -14.49 -43.63
CA LEU A 40 3.97 -13.48 -42.58
C LEU A 40 3.67 -14.17 -41.23
N SER A 41 4.55 -15.09 -40.81
CA SER A 41 4.70 -15.36 -39.40
C SER A 41 5.54 -14.21 -38.84
N GLU A 42 4.94 -13.04 -38.74
CA GLU A 42 5.42 -12.01 -37.89
C GLU A 42 5.41 -12.58 -36.48
N LYS A 43 6.60 -12.99 -36.06
CA LYS A 43 6.90 -13.33 -34.67
C LYS A 43 6.63 -12.05 -33.88
N VAL A 44 5.37 -11.89 -33.45
CA VAL A 44 5.05 -10.93 -32.38
C VAL A 44 5.87 -11.40 -31.20
N LYS A 45 7.08 -10.86 -31.07
CA LYS A 45 7.82 -10.94 -29.82
C LYS A 45 6.91 -10.25 -28.79
N MET A 46 6.24 -11.05 -27.96
CA MET A 46 5.68 -10.55 -26.72
C MET A 46 6.84 -9.92 -25.96
N VAL A 47 6.91 -8.61 -25.96
CA VAL A 47 7.81 -7.86 -25.10
C VAL A 47 7.27 -8.12 -23.69
N GLU A 48 7.95 -8.98 -22.95
CA GLU A 48 7.69 -9.19 -21.54
C GLU A 48 7.93 -7.85 -20.84
N ASN A 49 6.87 -7.18 -20.43
CA ASN A 49 6.97 -6.00 -19.58
C ASN A 49 7.49 -6.49 -18.22
N LYS A 50 8.75 -6.26 -17.92
CA LYS A 50 9.33 -6.58 -16.62
C LYS A 50 8.99 -5.47 -15.67
N GLN A 51 8.22 -5.81 -14.63
CA GLN A 51 7.98 -4.93 -13.50
C GLN A 51 9.08 -5.14 -12.48
N LYS A 52 9.84 -4.08 -12.15
CA LYS A 52 10.83 -4.08 -11.09
C LYS A 52 10.23 -3.38 -9.88
N VAL A 53 10.13 -4.09 -8.75
CA VAL A 53 9.71 -3.50 -7.48
C VAL A 53 10.96 -3.12 -6.69
N ILE A 54 11.02 -1.87 -6.27
CA ILE A 54 12.03 -1.33 -5.34
C ILE A 54 11.43 -1.36 -3.95
N HIS A 55 12.19 -1.92 -3.02
CA HIS A 55 11.87 -1.96 -1.60
C HIS A 55 12.69 -0.90 -0.87
N TYR A 56 12.03 -0.11 -0.04
CA TYR A 56 12.72 0.82 0.84
C TYR A 56 13.20 0.12 2.11
N ASP A 57 14.25 0.66 2.71
CA ASP A 57 14.68 0.21 4.02
C ASP A 57 13.58 0.41 5.04
N LEU A 58 13.36 -0.61 5.86
CA LEU A 58 12.42 -0.54 6.97
C LEU A 58 13.10 0.15 8.16
N PHE A 59 12.40 1.07 8.78
CA PHE A 59 12.87 1.74 9.98
C PHE A 59 12.14 1.27 11.22
N ASN A 60 12.84 1.37 12.35
CA ASN A 60 12.32 1.07 13.68
C ASN A 60 12.91 2.07 14.66
N GLU A 61 12.08 2.67 15.47
CA GLU A 61 12.48 3.64 16.49
C GLU A 61 11.89 3.26 17.83
N ASP A 62 12.70 3.37 18.86
CA ASP A 62 12.34 3.11 20.26
C ASP A 62 12.91 4.25 21.10
N SER A 63 12.08 5.23 21.45
CA SER A 63 12.51 6.49 22.05
C SER A 63 11.77 6.78 23.34
N ILE A 64 12.51 7.30 24.32
CA ILE A 64 11.96 7.83 25.57
C ILE A 64 12.12 9.33 25.60
N VAL A 65 11.00 10.07 25.61
CA VAL A 65 10.95 11.52 25.65
C VAL A 65 10.17 11.95 26.89
N GLY A 66 10.87 12.37 27.94
CA GLY A 66 10.26 12.70 29.23
C GLY A 66 9.57 11.47 29.85
N SER A 67 8.24 11.54 30.02
CA SER A 67 7.43 10.44 30.54
C SER A 67 6.85 9.53 29.47
N TYR A 68 7.11 9.82 28.21
CA TYR A 68 6.59 9.05 27.08
C TYR A 68 7.62 8.03 26.60
N HIS A 69 7.15 6.83 26.34
CA HIS A 69 7.88 5.82 25.59
C HIS A 69 7.15 5.63 24.26
N ILE A 70 7.85 5.88 23.17
CA ILE A 70 7.32 5.94 21.81
C ILE A 70 8.05 4.87 21.00
N LEU A 71 7.29 3.92 20.51
CA LEU A 71 7.79 2.86 19.64
C LEU A 71 7.05 2.93 18.31
N TYR A 72 7.79 3.03 17.21
CA TYR A 72 7.21 2.91 15.89
C TYR A 72 8.13 2.15 14.94
N ARG A 73 7.49 1.46 13.99
CA ARG A 73 8.20 0.73 12.95
C ARG A 73 7.44 0.80 11.63
N SER A 74 8.18 0.89 10.54
CA SER A 74 7.59 0.71 9.22
C SER A 74 7.45 -0.76 8.86
N GLN A 75 6.48 -1.06 8.01
CA GLN A 75 6.27 -2.37 7.42
C GLN A 75 5.67 -2.23 6.03
N GLU A 76 6.08 -3.09 5.10
CA GLU A 76 5.42 -3.13 3.79
C GLU A 76 3.98 -3.63 3.93
N ASN A 77 3.08 -3.04 3.13
CA ASN A 77 1.65 -3.34 3.19
C ASN A 77 1.14 -4.12 1.96
N GLY A 78 2.05 -4.54 1.08
CA GLY A 78 1.74 -5.26 -0.15
C GLY A 78 1.17 -4.42 -1.29
N LYS A 79 0.96 -3.10 -1.08
CA LYS A 79 0.61 -2.16 -2.14
C LYS A 79 1.88 -1.65 -2.81
N ILE A 80 1.75 -1.14 -4.01
CA ILE A 80 2.85 -0.51 -4.76
C ILE A 80 2.45 0.89 -5.21
N VAL A 81 3.44 1.76 -5.31
CA VAL A 81 3.37 3.04 -6.01
C VAL A 81 4.00 2.83 -7.38
N THR A 82 3.27 3.13 -8.44
CA THR A 82 3.76 3.01 -9.80
C THR A 82 4.36 4.34 -10.23
N THR A 83 5.64 4.33 -10.62
CA THR A 83 6.25 5.46 -11.28
C THR A 83 6.02 5.36 -12.78
N TYR A 84 6.25 6.47 -13.47
CA TYR A 84 6.13 6.52 -14.91
C TYR A 84 7.09 5.52 -15.56
N PRO A 85 6.67 4.84 -16.65
CA PRO A 85 7.53 3.90 -17.34
C PRO A 85 8.78 4.59 -17.85
N ILE A 86 9.94 4.06 -17.51
CA ILE A 86 11.20 4.48 -18.12
C ILE A 86 11.19 3.93 -19.55
N THR A 87 11.02 4.80 -20.52
CA THR A 87 11.13 4.44 -21.93
C THR A 87 12.58 4.61 -22.37
N ASP A 88 13.35 3.54 -22.31
CA ASP A 88 14.70 3.48 -22.90
C ASP A 88 14.67 3.21 -24.42
N GLY A 89 13.50 3.29 -25.02
CA GLY A 89 13.27 3.04 -26.45
C GLY A 89 13.21 1.57 -26.86
N LYS A 90 13.40 0.62 -25.94
CA LYS A 90 13.44 -0.82 -26.26
C LYS A 90 12.45 -1.68 -25.50
N GLY A 91 11.78 -1.15 -24.50
CA GLY A 91 10.80 -1.84 -23.69
C GLY A 91 10.05 -0.86 -22.78
N LYS A 92 8.93 -1.29 -22.23
CA LYS A 92 8.20 -0.53 -21.20
C LYS A 92 8.45 -1.19 -19.85
N ASP A 93 9.68 -1.10 -19.36
CA ASP A 93 9.95 -1.53 -18.00
C ASP A 93 9.28 -0.54 -17.04
N THR A 94 8.47 -1.04 -16.14
CA THR A 94 7.80 -0.23 -15.13
C THR A 94 8.52 -0.40 -13.80
N ILE A 95 8.96 0.71 -13.22
CA ILE A 95 9.51 0.74 -11.87
C ILE A 95 8.36 1.02 -10.91
N CYS A 96 8.27 0.19 -9.89
CA CYS A 96 7.29 0.35 -8.82
C CYS A 96 8.02 0.38 -7.47
N TYR A 97 7.43 1.04 -6.50
CA TYR A 97 7.97 1.13 -5.15
C TYR A 97 7.01 0.45 -4.18
N ALA A 98 7.54 -0.36 -3.28
CA ALA A 98 6.73 -0.97 -2.22
C ALA A 98 6.22 0.10 -1.27
N CYS A 99 4.91 0.08 -0.99
CA CYS A 99 4.32 0.99 -0.01
C CYS A 99 4.56 0.48 1.41
N GLN A 100 4.78 1.43 2.31
CA GLN A 100 4.93 1.16 3.73
C GLN A 100 3.79 1.78 4.53
N ASP A 101 3.46 1.15 5.64
CA ASP A 101 2.65 1.68 6.73
C ASP A 101 3.52 1.77 7.99
N VAL A 102 3.11 2.57 8.97
CA VAL A 102 3.76 2.65 10.27
C VAL A 102 2.87 2.02 11.33
N VAL A 103 3.46 1.20 12.20
CA VAL A 103 2.81 0.72 13.42
C VAL A 103 3.37 1.51 14.60
N LEU A 104 2.50 2.25 15.28
CA LEU A 104 2.83 3.18 16.36
C LEU A 104 2.26 2.70 17.68
N THR A 105 3.10 2.71 18.71
CA THR A 105 2.72 2.50 20.12
C THR A 105 3.26 3.66 20.95
N ILE A 106 2.42 4.21 21.81
CA ILE A 106 2.80 5.29 22.74
C ILE A 106 2.31 4.90 24.14
N THR A 107 3.20 4.96 25.11
CA THR A 107 2.86 4.86 26.54
C THR A 107 3.33 6.10 27.28
N LYS A 108 2.65 6.46 28.38
CA LYS A 108 3.03 7.55 29.28
C LYS A 108 3.03 7.05 30.72
N ASN A 109 4.16 7.15 31.40
CA ASN A 109 4.32 6.60 32.77
C ASN A 109 3.87 5.12 32.87
N GLY A 110 4.15 4.30 31.83
CA GLY A 110 3.78 2.91 31.76
C GLY A 110 2.29 2.61 31.48
N LYS A 111 1.48 3.62 31.15
CA LYS A 111 0.09 3.46 30.72
C LYS A 111 -0.01 3.63 29.21
N ASP A 112 -0.77 2.75 28.57
CA ASP A 112 -1.00 2.82 27.12
C ASP A 112 -1.85 4.06 26.77
N ILE A 113 -1.33 4.87 25.84
CA ILE A 113 -2.04 5.94 25.16
C ILE A 113 -2.54 5.41 23.81
N LEU A 114 -1.64 4.80 23.05
CA LEU A 114 -1.91 4.24 21.74
C LEU A 114 -1.18 2.90 21.62
N LEU A 115 -1.89 1.84 21.25
CA LEU A 115 -1.29 0.51 21.17
C LEU A 115 -1.42 -0.05 19.75
N ASN A 116 -0.28 -0.31 19.11
CA ASN A 116 -0.18 -0.92 17.78
C ASN A 116 -1.09 -0.25 16.72
N ARG A 117 -1.26 1.07 16.80
CA ARG A 117 -2.03 1.83 15.82
C ARG A 117 -1.30 1.81 14.49
N LYS A 118 -1.99 1.37 13.48
CA LYS A 118 -1.49 1.40 12.11
C LYS A 118 -1.81 2.75 11.49
N ILE A 119 -0.78 3.45 11.02
CA ILE A 119 -0.86 4.70 10.28
C ILE A 119 -0.63 4.37 8.81
N GLN A 120 -1.60 4.68 7.97
CA GLN A 120 -1.63 4.31 6.56
C GLN A 120 -1.83 5.54 5.69
N ARG A 121 -1.38 5.47 4.46
CA ARG A 121 -1.65 6.52 3.46
C ARG A 121 -3.14 6.90 3.38
N ASP A 122 -4.01 5.92 3.49
CA ASP A 122 -5.46 6.12 3.38
C ASP A 122 -6.02 6.98 4.55
N ASP A 123 -5.33 7.10 5.69
CA ASP A 123 -5.70 8.00 6.80
C ASP A 123 -5.59 9.48 6.37
N PHE A 124 -4.83 9.77 5.31
CA PHE A 124 -4.58 11.11 4.76
C PHE A 124 -5.44 11.45 3.54
N ALA A 125 -6.42 10.61 3.22
CA ALA A 125 -7.27 10.76 2.03
C ALA A 125 -8.17 12.02 2.04
N ALA A 126 -8.28 12.72 3.16
CA ALA A 126 -8.96 14.01 3.23
C ALA A 126 -8.14 15.16 2.65
N PHE A 127 -6.81 15.00 2.57
CA PHE A 127 -5.85 16.04 2.19
C PHE A 127 -5.26 15.77 0.79
N ILE A 128 -5.05 14.51 0.43
CA ILE A 128 -4.48 14.14 -0.87
C ILE A 128 -5.63 13.80 -1.84
N PRO A 129 -5.64 14.36 -3.05
CA PRO A 129 -6.69 14.07 -4.04
C PRO A 129 -6.85 12.57 -4.30
N LYS A 130 -8.09 12.08 -4.33
CA LYS A 130 -8.39 10.63 -4.43
C LYS A 130 -7.82 9.98 -5.70
N ASN A 131 -7.75 10.71 -6.80
CA ASN A 131 -7.18 10.23 -8.06
C ASN A 131 -5.65 10.18 -8.04
N GLU A 132 -5.01 10.80 -7.06
CA GLU A 132 -3.56 10.92 -6.98
C GLU A 132 -2.96 10.11 -5.83
N ILE A 133 -3.71 9.87 -4.76
CA ILE A 133 -3.23 9.23 -3.53
C ILE A 133 -2.47 7.91 -3.78
N SER A 134 -2.82 7.17 -4.83
CA SER A 134 -2.14 5.94 -5.20
C SER A 134 -0.70 6.15 -5.71
N ASN A 135 -0.35 7.38 -6.08
CA ASN A 135 0.98 7.71 -6.61
C ASN A 135 1.98 8.08 -5.51
N TYR A 136 1.50 8.25 -4.27
CA TYR A 136 2.33 8.67 -3.14
C TYR A 136 2.72 7.48 -2.26
N GLY A 137 3.99 7.43 -1.86
CA GLY A 137 4.53 6.52 -0.86
C GLY A 137 4.97 7.26 0.39
N LEU A 138 4.99 6.59 1.54
CA LEU A 138 5.55 7.15 2.77
C LEU A 138 7.05 7.41 2.56
N SER A 139 7.50 8.65 2.77
CA SER A 139 8.90 9.06 2.63
C SER A 139 9.55 9.47 3.94
N ASN A 140 8.74 9.92 4.92
CA ASN A 140 9.23 10.26 6.25
C ASN A 140 8.18 9.95 7.32
N PHE A 141 8.65 9.49 8.48
CA PHE A 141 7.90 9.41 9.73
C PHE A 141 8.88 9.59 10.88
N SER A 142 8.76 10.67 11.64
CA SER A 142 9.67 10.97 12.75
C SER A 142 8.96 11.69 13.88
N ILE A 143 9.47 11.56 15.11
CA ILE A 143 9.01 12.34 16.25
C ILE A 143 9.47 13.80 16.02
N LYS A 144 8.52 14.73 15.96
CA LYS A 144 8.81 16.14 15.92
C LYS A 144 9.07 16.69 17.32
N GLU A 145 8.10 16.52 18.21
CA GLU A 145 8.16 17.02 19.58
C GLU A 145 7.13 16.32 20.47
N VAL A 146 7.33 16.46 21.78
CA VAL A 146 6.33 16.14 22.82
C VAL A 146 6.00 17.43 23.54
N ARG A 147 4.73 17.87 23.51
CA ARG A 147 4.27 19.12 24.11
C ARG A 147 2.87 18.98 24.70
N ASN A 148 2.59 19.72 25.80
CA ASN A 148 1.23 19.92 26.31
C ASN A 148 0.34 18.66 26.36
N ASN A 149 0.90 17.52 26.77
CA ASN A 149 0.22 16.22 26.76
C ASN A 149 -0.11 15.70 25.35
N GLU A 150 0.68 16.05 24.36
CA GLU A 150 0.59 15.57 23.00
C GLU A 150 1.95 15.10 22.49
N THR A 151 1.94 14.11 21.63
CA THR A 151 3.10 13.71 20.83
C THR A 151 2.83 14.09 19.38
N VAL A 152 3.75 14.84 18.78
CA VAL A 152 3.64 15.32 17.40
C VAL A 152 4.67 14.59 16.54
N PHE A 153 4.23 14.10 15.41
CA PHE A 153 5.06 13.44 14.41
C PHE A 153 5.04 14.21 13.10
N ASP A 154 6.20 14.33 12.47
CA ASP A 154 6.30 14.77 11.08
C ASP A 154 6.14 13.57 10.17
N ILE A 155 5.24 13.68 9.20
CA ILE A 155 4.94 12.65 8.21
C ILE A 155 4.99 13.27 6.82
N SER A 156 5.65 12.58 5.88
CA SER A 156 5.63 13.00 4.48
C SER A 156 5.32 11.83 3.56
N PHE A 157 4.57 12.13 2.51
CA PHE A 157 4.31 11.24 1.39
C PHE A 157 4.82 11.89 0.12
N CYS A 158 5.59 11.17 -0.69
CA CYS A 158 6.11 11.68 -1.95
C CYS A 158 5.75 10.77 -3.13
N ILE A 159 5.77 11.35 -4.32
CA ILE A 159 5.84 10.58 -5.57
C ILE A 159 7.30 10.18 -5.74
N PRO A 160 7.64 8.87 -5.75
CA PRO A 160 9.01 8.42 -5.87
C PRO A 160 9.75 9.04 -7.05
N GLU A 161 11.05 9.34 -6.87
CA GLU A 161 11.94 9.96 -7.86
C GLU A 161 11.51 11.38 -8.31
N THR A 162 10.70 12.06 -7.50
CA THR A 162 10.30 13.45 -7.75
C THR A 162 10.45 14.29 -6.48
N ASP A 163 10.33 15.61 -6.63
CA ASP A 163 10.25 16.59 -5.54
C ASP A 163 8.79 16.92 -5.13
N ILE A 164 7.82 16.14 -5.64
CA ILE A 164 6.40 16.33 -5.33
C ILE A 164 6.06 15.55 -4.08
N TYR A 165 5.65 16.26 -3.02
CA TYR A 165 5.31 15.67 -1.74
C TYR A 165 4.19 16.43 -1.01
N TYR A 166 3.61 15.75 -0.03
CA TYR A 166 2.75 16.33 1.00
C TYR A 166 3.38 16.11 2.37
N SER A 167 3.34 17.15 3.21
CA SER A 167 3.81 17.07 4.59
C SER A 167 2.68 17.29 5.58
N PHE A 168 2.71 16.53 6.67
CA PHE A 168 1.67 16.52 7.69
C PHE A 168 2.27 16.47 9.08
N GLU A 169 1.54 17.03 10.04
CA GLU A 169 1.71 16.72 11.45
C GLU A 169 0.63 15.73 11.90
N LEU A 170 1.04 14.61 12.49
CA LEU A 170 0.17 13.72 13.23
C LEU A 170 0.29 14.03 14.71
N ILE A 171 -0.78 14.52 15.31
CA ILE A 171 -0.85 14.92 16.72
C ILE A 171 -1.61 13.86 17.49
N VAL A 172 -0.98 13.22 18.46
CA VAL A 172 -1.58 12.21 19.32
C VAL A 172 -1.70 12.76 20.73
N SER A 173 -2.92 12.91 21.22
CA SER A 173 -3.19 13.39 22.58
C SER A 173 -3.14 12.26 23.61
N ASP A 174 -2.96 12.57 24.88
CA ASP A 174 -2.90 11.59 26.01
C ASP A 174 -4.14 10.69 26.15
N ASN A 175 -5.26 11.10 25.60
CA ASN A 175 -6.49 10.27 25.59
C ASN A 175 -6.54 9.27 24.41
N GLY A 176 -5.47 9.20 23.60
CA GLY A 176 -5.39 8.33 22.44
C GLY A 176 -6.09 8.86 21.17
N SER A 177 -6.70 10.05 21.22
CA SER A 177 -7.20 10.69 20.01
C SER A 177 -6.05 11.18 19.15
N PHE A 178 -6.22 11.15 17.82
CA PHE A 178 -5.23 11.72 16.91
C PHE A 178 -5.89 12.67 15.92
N LYS A 179 -5.12 13.64 15.49
CA LYS A 179 -5.48 14.64 14.49
C LYS A 179 -4.37 14.73 13.46
N ILE A 180 -4.73 14.95 12.20
CA ILE A 180 -3.79 15.20 11.11
C ILE A 180 -3.96 16.66 10.68
N GLU A 181 -2.85 17.36 10.54
CA GLU A 181 -2.78 18.71 10.01
C GLU A 181 -1.81 18.74 8.83
N GLU A 182 -2.23 19.40 7.74
CA GLU A 182 -1.35 19.62 6.60
C GLU A 182 -0.36 20.75 6.91
N VAL A 183 0.91 20.52 6.63
CA VAL A 183 1.97 21.54 6.77
C VAL A 183 2.18 22.20 5.41
N LEU A 184 1.62 23.40 5.25
CA LEU A 184 1.88 24.21 4.07
C LEU A 184 3.26 24.87 4.21
N GLU A 185 4.15 24.64 3.24
CA GLU A 185 5.39 25.44 3.19
C GLU A 185 5.02 26.91 3.00
N LYS A 186 5.48 27.74 3.93
CA LYS A 186 5.41 29.19 3.71
C LYS A 186 6.40 29.50 2.60
N GLU A 187 5.89 29.97 1.45
CA GLU A 187 6.75 30.62 0.47
C GLU A 187 7.57 31.68 1.23
N SER A 188 8.86 31.43 1.36
CA SER A 188 9.77 32.45 1.87
C SER A 188 9.83 33.51 0.80
N ASP A 189 9.19 34.66 1.06
CA ASP A 189 9.38 35.87 0.28
C ASP A 189 10.89 36.13 0.19
N MET A 190 11.49 35.81 -0.96
CA MET A 190 12.85 36.20 -1.34
C MET A 190 12.84 37.62 -1.94
#